data_969dcdcff131cf157438674ef315ce72
#
_entry.id   969dcdcff131cf157438674ef315ce72
#
_cell.length_a   1.000
_cell.length_b   1.000
_cell.length_c   1.000
_cell.angle_alpha   90.00
_cell.angle_beta   90.00
_cell.angle_gamma   90.00
#
_symmetry.space_group_name_H-M   'P 1'
#
loop_
_entity.id
_entity.type
_entity.pdbx_description
1 polymer ?
#
loop_
_entity_poly.entity_id
_entity_poly.type
_entity_poly.pdbx_seq_one_letter_code
_entity_poly.pdbx_strand_id
1 'polypeptide(L)'
;MATAVQLRDPRTCVTSEVWEREVQLIMRDHGMDHETAERTFGQTIAYLVTSVERPDVHMGPAPRVDFGVHSFVLDSINYTAFCNTVAGHYIHHVPHLPQQNSGEAPSLRETVQAIKAAGFGIDHDLWNADEADCSQCHAGCTDSPVGGK
;
A
#
# COMPACT_ATOMS: atom_id res chain seq x y z
N MET A 1 18.39 11.03 -27.69
CA MET A 1 18.90 10.66 -26.38
C MET A 1 17.74 10.48 -25.42
N ALA A 2 17.65 9.33 -24.77
CA ALA A 2 16.54 9.06 -23.86
C ALA A 2 16.73 9.85 -22.56
N THR A 3 15.69 10.50 -22.11
CA THR A 3 15.70 11.19 -20.83
C THR A 3 15.31 10.19 -19.75
N ALA A 4 16.09 10.11 -18.69
CA ALA A 4 15.75 9.25 -17.57
C ALA A 4 14.45 9.74 -16.93
N VAL A 5 13.52 8.80 -16.69
CA VAL A 5 12.26 9.13 -16.02
C VAL A 5 12.56 9.29 -14.53
N GLN A 6 12.23 10.44 -13.99
CA GLN A 6 12.42 10.68 -12.56
C GLN A 6 11.17 10.21 -11.83
N LEU A 7 11.37 9.27 -10.92
CA LEU A 7 10.27 8.74 -10.14
C LEU A 7 9.85 9.73 -9.08
N ARG A 8 8.56 9.72 -8.76
CA ARG A 8 8.04 10.54 -7.66
C ARG A 8 8.54 9.96 -6.34
N ASP A 9 8.87 10.85 -5.42
CA ASP A 9 9.36 10.45 -4.11
C ASP A 9 8.21 10.53 -3.11
N PRO A 10 7.75 9.39 -2.57
CA PRO A 10 6.63 9.43 -1.63
C PRO A 10 6.92 10.27 -0.39
N ARG A 11 8.19 10.48 -0.03
CA ARG A 11 8.52 11.32 1.12
C ARG A 11 8.06 12.75 0.95
N THR A 12 7.92 13.21 -0.29
CA THR A 12 7.49 14.59 -0.55
C THR A 12 6.01 14.80 -0.25
N CYS A 13 5.26 13.72 -0.04
CA CYS A 13 3.83 13.82 0.23
C CYS A 13 3.52 14.04 1.71
N VAL A 14 4.51 13.95 2.58
CA VAL A 14 4.35 14.18 4.02
C VAL A 14 5.55 14.98 4.52
N THR A 15 5.45 15.51 5.75
CA THR A 15 6.60 16.15 6.37
C THR A 15 7.58 15.09 6.83
N SER A 16 8.83 15.48 7.06
CA SER A 16 9.83 14.54 7.56
C SER A 16 9.45 14.01 8.94
N GLU A 17 8.79 14.82 9.73
CA GLU A 17 8.33 14.41 11.06
C GLU A 17 7.27 13.34 10.96
N VAL A 18 6.31 13.51 10.06
CA VAL A 18 5.27 12.49 9.85
C VAL A 18 5.89 11.23 9.30
N TRP A 19 6.79 11.37 8.34
CA TRP A 19 7.47 10.20 7.77
C TRP A 19 8.11 9.35 8.85
N GLU A 20 8.92 9.97 9.69
CA GLU A 20 9.64 9.22 10.72
C GLU A 20 8.69 8.63 11.75
N ARG A 21 7.66 9.37 12.12
CA ARG A 21 6.67 8.88 13.09
C ARG A 21 5.96 7.64 12.55
N GLU A 22 5.52 7.69 11.29
CA GLU A 22 4.78 6.57 10.71
C GLU A 22 5.68 5.35 10.56
N VAL A 23 6.94 5.56 10.20
CA VAL A 23 7.91 4.47 10.13
C VAL A 23 8.03 3.79 11.49
N GLN A 24 8.13 4.60 12.57
CA GLN A 24 8.22 4.05 13.92
C GLN A 24 6.96 3.27 14.31
N LEU A 25 5.79 3.77 13.92
CA LEU A 25 4.55 3.07 14.21
C LEU A 25 4.47 1.72 13.49
N ILE A 26 4.89 1.68 12.25
CA ILE A 26 4.90 0.43 11.49
C ILE A 26 5.87 -0.57 12.13
N MET A 27 7.04 -0.10 12.56
CA MET A 27 8.00 -0.94 13.26
C MET A 27 7.37 -1.55 14.50
N ARG A 28 6.70 -0.71 15.29
CA ARG A 28 6.08 -1.15 16.54
C ARG A 28 4.93 -2.12 16.28
N ASP A 29 4.07 -1.80 15.32
CA ASP A 29 2.83 -2.54 15.11
C ASP A 29 3.06 -3.88 14.43
N HIS A 30 4.10 -3.97 13.60
CA HIS A 30 4.26 -5.14 12.73
C HIS A 30 5.63 -5.80 12.85
N GLY A 31 6.45 -5.34 13.77
CA GLY A 31 7.74 -5.98 14.03
C GLY A 31 8.74 -5.87 12.89
N MET A 32 8.63 -4.82 12.08
CA MET A 32 9.56 -4.61 10.98
C MET A 32 10.79 -3.84 11.45
N ASP A 33 11.93 -4.08 10.78
CA ASP A 33 13.09 -3.23 11.01
C ASP A 33 12.87 -1.88 10.32
N HIS A 34 13.74 -0.92 10.59
CA HIS A 34 13.59 0.44 10.10
C HIS A 34 13.55 0.50 8.58
N GLU A 35 14.46 -0.21 7.93
CA GLU A 35 14.54 -0.18 6.48
C GLU A 35 13.27 -0.73 5.84
N THR A 36 12.78 -1.87 6.34
CA THR A 36 11.56 -2.48 5.81
C THR A 36 10.35 -1.58 6.05
N ALA A 37 10.29 -0.95 7.23
CA ALA A 37 9.19 -0.05 7.55
C ALA A 37 9.19 1.18 6.63
N GLU A 38 10.38 1.72 6.32
CA GLU A 38 10.47 2.84 5.38
C GLU A 38 10.00 2.45 4.00
N ARG A 39 10.41 1.28 3.52
CA ARG A 39 9.97 0.77 2.22
C ARG A 39 8.46 0.58 2.21
N THR A 40 7.94 0.03 3.30
CA THR A 40 6.49 -0.20 3.43
C THR A 40 5.73 1.12 3.42
N PHE A 41 6.18 2.11 4.16
CA PHE A 41 5.46 3.39 4.20
C PHE A 41 5.54 4.11 2.87
N GLY A 42 6.67 4.01 2.17
CA GLY A 42 6.79 4.59 0.83
C GLY A 42 5.75 4.01 -0.11
N GLN A 43 5.58 2.69 -0.10
CA GLN A 43 4.58 2.05 -0.96
C GLN A 43 3.16 2.36 -0.48
N THR A 44 2.97 2.53 0.81
CA THR A 44 1.68 2.95 1.36
C THR A 44 1.26 4.30 0.79
N ILE A 45 2.16 5.27 0.81
CA ILE A 45 1.86 6.60 0.27
C ILE A 45 1.62 6.52 -1.24
N ALA A 46 2.47 5.79 -1.96
CA ALA A 46 2.30 5.64 -3.40
C ALA A 46 0.94 5.05 -3.73
N TYR A 47 0.52 4.04 -2.98
CA TYR A 47 -0.78 3.42 -3.16
C TYR A 47 -1.92 4.41 -2.90
N LEU A 48 -1.85 5.12 -1.78
CA LEU A 48 -2.93 6.05 -1.40
C LEU A 48 -3.05 7.20 -2.39
N VAL A 49 -1.93 7.80 -2.77
CA VAL A 49 -1.95 8.92 -3.72
C VAL A 49 -2.49 8.45 -5.08
N THR A 50 -2.03 7.28 -5.54
CA THR A 50 -2.50 6.74 -6.81
C THR A 50 -4.00 6.49 -6.78
N SER A 51 -4.52 5.99 -5.65
CA SER A 51 -5.96 5.71 -5.56
C SER A 51 -6.79 6.97 -5.72
N VAL A 52 -6.26 8.12 -5.28
CA VAL A 52 -6.94 9.40 -5.46
C VAL A 52 -6.85 9.85 -6.92
N GLU A 53 -5.68 9.69 -7.54
CA GLU A 53 -5.45 10.17 -8.90
C GLU A 53 -6.05 9.26 -9.96
N ARG A 54 -6.29 8.00 -9.62
CA ARG A 54 -6.83 7.01 -10.55
C ARG A 54 -8.08 6.36 -9.96
N PRO A 55 -9.16 7.15 -9.77
CA PRO A 55 -10.39 6.59 -9.17
C PRO A 55 -11.07 5.57 -10.06
N ASP A 56 -10.69 5.50 -11.32
CA ASP A 56 -11.23 4.53 -12.28
C ASP A 56 -10.65 3.13 -12.09
N VAL A 57 -9.58 2.98 -11.32
CA VAL A 57 -8.95 1.68 -11.12
C VAL A 57 -9.37 1.12 -9.77
N HIS A 58 -9.81 -0.15 -9.78
CA HIS A 58 -10.16 -0.83 -8.54
C HIS A 58 -8.88 -1.37 -7.91
N MET A 59 -8.36 -0.63 -6.93
CA MET A 59 -7.06 -0.90 -6.34
C MET A 59 -7.18 -1.52 -4.95
N GLY A 60 -6.23 -2.36 -4.61
CA GLY A 60 -6.12 -2.91 -3.28
C GLY A 60 -4.66 -3.11 -2.90
N PRO A 61 -4.30 -2.96 -1.63
CA PRO A 61 -2.92 -3.11 -1.23
C PRO A 61 -2.56 -4.58 -0.99
N ALA A 62 -1.31 -4.94 -1.29
CA ALA A 62 -0.77 -6.22 -0.85
C ALA A 62 -0.73 -6.22 0.69
N PRO A 63 -0.77 -7.39 1.34
CA PRO A 63 -0.85 -7.43 2.81
C PRO A 63 0.22 -6.63 3.52
N ARG A 64 1.46 -6.65 3.04
CA ARG A 64 2.50 -5.87 3.71
C ARG A 64 2.30 -4.38 3.55
N VAL A 65 1.84 -3.96 2.37
CA VAL A 65 1.51 -2.54 2.15
C VAL A 65 0.30 -2.16 2.99
N ASP A 66 -0.65 -3.08 3.14
CA ASP A 66 -1.83 -2.86 3.97
C ASP A 66 -1.46 -2.64 5.43
N PHE A 67 -0.38 -3.27 5.92
CA PHE A 67 0.11 -2.97 7.26
C PHE A 67 0.41 -1.48 7.42
N GLY A 68 1.05 -0.89 6.41
CA GLY A 68 1.33 0.54 6.44
C GLY A 68 0.07 1.38 6.39
N VAL A 69 -0.91 0.95 5.57
CA VAL A 69 -2.19 1.66 5.50
C VAL A 69 -2.87 1.65 6.87
N HIS A 70 -2.92 0.49 7.52
CA HIS A 70 -3.57 0.35 8.82
C HIS A 70 -2.90 1.21 9.88
N SER A 71 -1.58 1.17 9.96
CA SER A 71 -0.87 1.98 10.95
C SER A 71 -1.13 3.47 10.73
N PHE A 72 -1.16 3.90 9.47
CA PHE A 72 -1.38 5.31 9.15
C PHE A 72 -2.80 5.73 9.49
N VAL A 73 -3.79 4.92 9.10
CA VAL A 73 -5.20 5.24 9.37
C VAL A 73 -5.45 5.38 10.87
N LEU A 74 -4.83 4.52 11.68
CA LEU A 74 -5.00 4.58 13.13
C LEU A 74 -4.37 5.82 13.76
N ASP A 75 -3.38 6.40 13.12
CA ASP A 75 -2.79 7.68 13.53
C ASP A 75 -3.61 8.80 12.90
N SER A 76 -4.84 8.91 13.32
CA SER A 76 -5.90 9.57 12.56
C SER A 76 -5.70 11.06 12.34
N ILE A 77 -5.05 11.76 13.28
CA ILE A 77 -4.80 13.19 13.09
C ILE A 77 -3.87 13.41 11.90
N ASN A 78 -2.77 12.65 11.85
CA ASN A 78 -1.82 12.76 10.75
C ASN A 78 -2.40 12.21 9.46
N TYR A 79 -3.17 11.12 9.56
CA TYR A 79 -3.80 10.54 8.37
C TYR A 79 -4.81 11.51 7.76
N THR A 80 -5.63 12.15 8.58
CA THR A 80 -6.61 13.11 8.11
C THR A 80 -5.93 14.31 7.44
N ALA A 81 -4.85 14.80 8.04
CA ALA A 81 -4.11 15.92 7.45
C ALA A 81 -3.52 15.53 6.09
N PHE A 82 -2.97 14.33 5.99
CA PHE A 82 -2.46 13.81 4.72
C PHE A 82 -3.58 13.75 3.67
N CYS A 83 -4.73 13.19 4.04
CA CYS A 83 -5.85 13.08 3.13
C CYS A 83 -6.29 14.44 2.61
N ASN A 84 -6.37 15.42 3.49
CA ASN A 84 -6.77 16.77 3.09
C ASN A 84 -5.76 17.38 2.13
N THR A 85 -4.48 17.12 2.34
CA THR A 85 -3.44 17.65 1.47
C THR A 85 -3.46 17.02 0.08
N VAL A 86 -3.59 15.71 -0.01
CA VAL A 86 -3.44 15.02 -1.29
C VAL A 86 -4.77 14.83 -2.02
N ALA A 87 -5.89 14.86 -1.32
CA ALA A 87 -7.18 14.56 -1.92
C ALA A 87 -8.25 15.62 -1.68
N GLY A 88 -8.10 16.42 -0.64
CA GLY A 88 -9.13 17.36 -0.24
C GLY A 88 -10.30 16.70 0.46
N HIS A 89 -10.20 15.42 0.75
CA HIS A 89 -11.22 14.68 1.48
C HIS A 89 -10.58 13.43 2.09
N TYR A 90 -11.30 12.81 3.02
CA TYR A 90 -10.81 11.60 3.68
C TYR A 90 -10.74 10.44 2.70
N ILE A 91 -9.64 9.72 2.70
CA ILE A 91 -9.47 8.54 1.87
C ILE A 91 -9.85 7.33 2.72
N HIS A 92 -11.02 6.77 2.44
CA HIS A 92 -11.52 5.65 3.22
C HIS A 92 -10.76 4.37 2.92
N HIS A 93 -10.55 3.59 3.98
CA HIS A 93 -9.99 2.25 3.85
C HIS A 93 -11.09 1.28 4.19
N VAL A 94 -11.51 0.49 3.21
CA VAL A 94 -12.66 -0.40 3.34
C VAL A 94 -12.17 -1.84 3.41
N PRO A 95 -12.22 -2.47 4.59
CA PRO A 95 -11.85 -3.88 4.67
C PRO A 95 -12.90 -4.76 4.02
N HIS A 96 -12.46 -5.89 3.49
CA HIS A 96 -13.36 -6.82 2.84
C HIS A 96 -13.50 -8.08 3.69
N LEU A 97 -14.74 -8.50 3.88
CA LEU A 97 -15.00 -9.77 4.55
C LEU A 97 -14.98 -10.89 3.50
N PRO A 98 -14.54 -12.09 3.89
CA PRO A 98 -14.48 -13.17 2.91
C PRO A 98 -15.82 -13.45 2.21
N GLN A 99 -16.92 -13.34 2.94
CA GLN A 99 -18.22 -13.64 2.35
C GLN A 99 -18.71 -12.54 1.41
N GLN A 100 -18.08 -11.39 1.42
CA GLN A 100 -18.42 -10.28 0.52
C GLN A 100 -17.55 -10.27 -0.72
N ASN A 101 -16.59 -11.17 -0.75
CA ASN A 101 -15.61 -11.18 -1.81
C ASN A 101 -16.09 -12.09 -2.93
N SER A 102 -17.04 -11.61 -3.69
CA SER A 102 -17.70 -12.40 -4.72
C SER A 102 -16.96 -12.32 -6.06
N GLY A 103 -15.65 -12.46 -6.01
CA GLY A 103 -14.84 -12.41 -7.20
C GLY A 103 -14.47 -11.03 -7.64
N GLU A 104 -14.83 -10.04 -6.84
CA GLU A 104 -14.55 -8.64 -7.17
C GLU A 104 -13.32 -8.10 -6.45
N ALA A 105 -12.47 -9.00 -5.96
CA ALA A 105 -11.26 -8.57 -5.25
C ALA A 105 -10.37 -7.74 -6.17
N PRO A 106 -9.78 -6.67 -5.67
CA PRO A 106 -8.86 -5.88 -6.47
C PRO A 106 -7.67 -6.71 -6.94
N SER A 107 -7.23 -6.46 -8.15
CA SER A 107 -6.07 -7.14 -8.70
C SER A 107 -4.81 -6.42 -8.24
N LEU A 108 -3.87 -7.17 -7.63
CA LEU A 108 -2.58 -6.59 -7.24
C LEU A 108 -1.81 -6.15 -8.46
N ARG A 109 -1.93 -6.90 -9.55
CA ARG A 109 -1.26 -6.56 -10.79
C ARG A 109 -1.74 -5.21 -11.33
N GLU A 110 -3.06 -5.01 -11.34
CA GLU A 110 -3.62 -3.74 -11.82
C GLU A 110 -3.23 -2.60 -10.90
N THR A 111 -3.19 -2.87 -9.60
CA THR A 111 -2.77 -1.85 -8.63
C THR A 111 -1.33 -1.43 -8.89
N VAL A 112 -0.43 -2.41 -9.07
CA VAL A 112 0.97 -2.12 -9.36
C VAL A 112 1.11 -1.32 -10.64
N GLN A 113 0.37 -1.70 -11.69
CA GLN A 113 0.42 -0.97 -12.95
C GLN A 113 -0.06 0.46 -12.80
N ALA A 114 -1.11 0.67 -12.00
CA ALA A 114 -1.63 2.02 -11.78
C ALA A 114 -0.60 2.87 -11.04
N ILE A 115 0.07 2.31 -10.04
CA ILE A 115 1.09 3.03 -9.28
C ILE A 115 2.25 3.43 -10.18
N LYS A 116 2.69 2.50 -11.04
CA LYS A 116 3.74 2.81 -12.01
C LYS A 116 3.30 3.92 -12.96
N ALA A 117 2.08 3.84 -13.45
CA ALA A 117 1.56 4.85 -14.37
C ALA A 117 1.44 6.20 -13.70
N ALA A 118 1.26 6.24 -12.39
CA ALA A 118 1.22 7.49 -11.63
C ALA A 118 2.62 8.05 -11.36
N GLY A 119 3.68 7.32 -11.72
CA GLY A 119 5.04 7.82 -11.63
C GLY A 119 5.84 7.38 -10.43
N PHE A 120 5.30 6.49 -9.61
CA PHE A 120 6.00 5.99 -8.44
C PHE A 120 6.77 4.72 -8.76
N GLY A 121 7.85 4.49 -8.03
CA GLY A 121 8.55 3.22 -8.10
C GLY A 121 7.80 2.13 -7.37
N ILE A 122 8.12 0.88 -7.71
CA ILE A 122 7.49 -0.29 -7.10
C ILE A 122 8.56 -1.08 -6.34
N ASP A 123 8.21 -1.45 -5.11
CA ASP A 123 9.03 -2.35 -4.32
C ASP A 123 8.46 -3.75 -4.51
N HIS A 124 9.06 -4.50 -5.41
CA HIS A 124 8.49 -5.80 -5.80
C HIS A 124 8.43 -6.79 -4.67
N ASP A 125 9.36 -6.70 -3.69
CA ASP A 125 9.33 -7.60 -2.55
C ASP A 125 8.04 -7.47 -1.76
N LEU A 126 7.52 -6.25 -1.66
CA LEU A 126 6.31 -6.00 -0.89
C LEU A 126 5.04 -6.37 -1.66
N TRP A 127 5.09 -6.32 -2.98
CA TRP A 127 3.92 -6.60 -3.81
C TRP A 127 3.88 -8.03 -4.33
N ASN A 128 5.02 -8.56 -4.73
CA ASN A 128 5.04 -9.85 -5.40
C ASN A 128 4.97 -11.05 -4.48
N ALA A 129 5.40 -10.90 -3.24
CA ALA A 129 5.40 -12.02 -2.30
C ALA A 129 4.01 -12.57 -2.11
N ASP A 130 3.00 -11.72 -2.21
CA ASP A 130 1.62 -12.14 -2.01
C ASP A 130 1.03 -12.78 -3.23
N GLU A 131 1.53 -12.41 -4.37
CA GLU A 131 1.09 -13.00 -5.62
C GLU A 131 1.39 -14.49 -5.64
N ALA A 132 2.51 -14.87 -5.07
CA ALA A 132 2.89 -16.28 -4.98
C ALA A 132 1.93 -17.05 -4.10
N ASP A 133 1.40 -16.42 -3.07
CA ASP A 133 0.49 -17.08 -2.15
C ASP A 133 -0.92 -17.18 -2.72
N CYS A 134 -1.26 -16.29 -3.57
CA CYS A 134 -2.61 -16.23 -4.10
C CYS A 134 -2.87 -17.26 -5.15
N SER A 135 -1.84 -17.78 -5.69
CA SER A 135 -2.08 -18.79 -6.68
C SER A 135 -2.30 -20.11 -6.00
N GLN A 136 -2.51 -19.70 -5.48
CA GLN A 136 -2.77 -20.38 -5.20
C GLN A 136 -3.48 -20.46 -4.50
N CYS A 137 -3.16 -19.71 -4.30
CA CYS A 137 -3.41 -19.72 -3.98
C CYS A 137 -3.96 -19.89 -3.57
N HIS A 138 -4.00 -19.71 -3.39
CA HIS A 138 -4.23 -19.86 -3.25
C HIS A 138 -4.59 -20.03 -2.49
N ALA A 139 -4.82 -20.27 -2.41
CA ALA A 139 -4.85 -20.39 -1.95
C ALA A 139 -4.87 -20.20 -0.98
N GLY A 140 -4.89 -20.00 -0.82
CA GLY A 140 -4.55 -19.86 -0.46
C GLY A 140 -4.40 -19.58 0.31
N CYS A 141 -4.01 -19.39 0.28
CA CYS A 141 -3.45 -19.20 0.44
C CYS A 141 -3.54 -19.02 1.35
N THR A 142 -3.41 -18.80 1.56
CA THR A 142 -3.20 -18.85 1.96
C THR A 142 -3.18 -18.96 2.86
N ASP A 143 -3.13 -18.85 2.91
CA ASP A 143 -2.89 -19.19 3.21
C ASP A 143 -2.74 -19.68 3.74
N SER A 144 -2.64 -19.78 3.84
CA SER A 144 -2.31 -20.35 3.79
C SER A 144 -2.17 -20.80 4.35
N PRO A 145 -2.10 -20.95 4.49
CA PRO A 145 -1.81 -21.46 4.49
C PRO A 145 -1.88 -21.93 4.84
N VAL A 146 -1.87 -21.85 4.87
CA VAL A 146 -1.78 -22.43 4.60
C VAL A 146 -1.58 -22.87 4.76
N GLY A 147 -1.66 -23.05 4.82
CA GLY A 147 -1.28 -23.56 4.48
C GLY A 147 -1.09 -24.06 4.65
N GLY A 148 -1.03 -24.13 4.59
CA GLY A 148 -0.64 -24.53 4.25
C GLY A 148 -0.46 -25.08 4.39
N LYS A 149 -0.32 -25.32 4.24
CA LYS A 149 0.12 -25.68 3.90
C LYS A 149 0.43 -25.89 3.97
#